data_29844d07d796114159eb7797312649a8
#
_entry.id   29844d07d796114159eb7797312649a8
#
_cell.length_a   1.000
_cell.length_b   1.000
_cell.length_c   1.000
_cell.angle_alpha   90.00
_cell.angle_beta   90.00
_cell.angle_gamma   90.00
#
_symmetry.space_group_name_H-M   'P 1'
#
loop_
_entity.id
_entity.type
_entity.pdbx_description
1 polymer ?
#
loop_
_entity_poly.entity_id
_entity_poly.type
_entity_poly.pdbx_seq_one_letter_code
_entity_poly.pdbx_strand_id
1 'polypeptide(L)'
;MISISSKVLNFMKKREFKGIVLEQEIKQFGWAGCRPIIRGEFIKNVSEVEKPDNYLLQEADGIKVFIPKNMGYNPINKKIIITSNLMFFNMIILSIEMFEEYN
;
A
#
# COMPACT_ATOMS: atom_id res chain seq x y z
N MET A 1 -11.62 0.41 4.35
CA MET A 1 -11.33 -1.02 4.16
C MET A 1 -10.12 -1.23 3.27
N ILE A 2 -9.32 -2.22 3.60
CA ILE A 2 -8.13 -2.56 2.80
C ILE A 2 -8.31 -3.96 2.26
N SER A 3 -8.10 -4.14 0.95
CA SER A 3 -8.17 -5.42 0.28
C SER A 3 -6.82 -5.73 -0.35
N ILE A 4 -6.28 -6.90 -0.04
CA ILE A 4 -4.99 -7.36 -0.56
C ILE A 4 -5.24 -8.61 -1.39
N SER A 5 -4.75 -8.63 -2.63
CA SER A 5 -4.95 -9.77 -3.50
C SER A 5 -4.23 -11.02 -2.96
N SER A 6 -4.77 -12.18 -3.29
CA SER A 6 -4.16 -13.45 -2.88
C SER A 6 -2.74 -13.63 -3.41
N LYS A 7 -2.44 -13.10 -4.59
CA LYS A 7 -1.10 -13.13 -5.17
C LYS A 7 -0.10 -12.38 -4.29
N VAL A 8 -0.47 -11.20 -3.82
CA VAL A 8 0.36 -10.40 -2.94
C VAL A 8 0.55 -11.09 -1.60
N LEU A 9 -0.54 -11.61 -1.02
CA LEU A 9 -0.49 -12.32 0.25
C LEU A 9 0.40 -13.56 0.18
N ASN A 10 0.31 -14.34 -0.89
CA ASN A 10 1.15 -15.52 -1.08
C ASN A 10 2.62 -15.15 -1.23
N PHE A 11 2.91 -14.09 -1.97
CA PHE A 11 4.27 -13.58 -2.09
C PHE A 11 4.84 -13.17 -0.75
N MET A 12 4.08 -12.41 0.02
CA MET A 12 4.50 -11.96 1.35
C MET A 12 4.76 -13.12 2.30
N LYS A 13 3.87 -14.12 2.28
CA LYS A 13 4.01 -15.31 3.12
C LYS A 13 5.29 -16.06 2.81
N LYS A 14 5.61 -16.27 1.54
CA LYS A 14 6.83 -16.97 1.11
C LYS A 14 8.10 -16.24 1.52
N ARG A 15 8.06 -14.91 1.55
CA ARG A 15 9.21 -14.07 1.87
C ARG A 15 9.23 -13.61 3.32
N GLU A 16 8.24 -14.04 4.11
CA GLU A 16 8.11 -13.69 5.54
C GLU A 16 7.96 -12.19 5.77
N PHE A 17 7.34 -11.49 4.85
CA PHE A 17 6.97 -10.09 5.04
C PHE A 17 5.75 -9.98 5.95
N LYS A 18 5.76 -9.03 6.86
CA LYS A 18 4.69 -8.83 7.86
C LYS A 18 3.87 -7.59 7.61
N GLY A 19 4.34 -6.68 6.79
CA GLY A 19 3.64 -5.43 6.57
C GLY A 19 3.96 -4.79 5.23
N ILE A 20 3.18 -3.76 4.94
CA ILE A 20 3.33 -2.93 3.75
C ILE A 20 3.29 -1.47 4.20
N VAL A 21 4.27 -0.70 3.79
CA VAL A 21 4.28 0.75 4.02
C VAL A 21 3.90 1.43 2.73
N LEU A 22 2.83 2.21 2.78
CA LEU A 22 2.39 2.99 1.64
C LEU A 22 3.01 4.38 1.66
N GLU A 23 3.32 4.89 0.48
CA GLU A 23 3.80 6.26 0.31
C GLU A 23 3.11 6.89 -0.88
N GLN A 24 2.83 8.17 -0.76
CA GLN A 24 2.29 8.93 -1.86
C GLN A 24 3.38 9.85 -2.40
N GLU A 25 3.57 9.80 -3.71
CA GLU A 25 4.48 10.75 -4.36
C GLU A 25 3.75 11.41 -5.53
N ILE A 26 4.17 12.63 -5.86
CA ILE A 26 3.64 13.35 -7.00
C ILE A 26 4.58 13.13 -8.16
N LYS A 27 4.06 12.53 -9.23
CA LYS A 27 4.84 12.22 -10.42
C LYS A 27 4.40 13.11 -11.56
N GLN A 28 5.38 13.69 -12.25
CA GLN A 28 5.12 14.52 -13.41
C GLN A 28 5.02 13.65 -14.67
N PHE A 29 3.95 13.84 -15.41
CA PHE A 29 3.69 13.12 -16.65
C PHE A 29 3.79 14.08 -17.85
N GLY A 30 4.96 14.66 -18.05
CA GLY A 30 5.24 15.59 -19.13
C GLY A 30 4.28 16.78 -19.13
N TRP A 31 3.67 17.07 -20.27
CA TRP A 31 2.72 18.18 -20.42
C TRP A 31 1.33 17.85 -19.86
N ALA A 32 1.08 16.60 -19.51
CA ALA A 32 -0.22 16.20 -18.93
C ALA A 32 -0.36 16.60 -17.44
N GLY A 33 0.69 17.19 -16.84
CA GLY A 33 0.67 17.68 -15.46
C GLY A 33 1.17 16.67 -14.44
N CYS A 34 0.93 16.97 -13.18
CA CYS A 34 1.37 16.13 -12.06
C CYS A 34 0.20 15.29 -11.54
N ARG A 35 0.49 14.04 -11.19
CA ARG A 35 -0.51 13.14 -10.59
C ARG A 35 0.08 12.48 -9.35
N PRO A 36 -0.72 12.33 -8.28
CA PRO A 36 -0.31 11.55 -7.14
C PRO A 36 -0.33 10.06 -7.50
N ILE A 37 0.71 9.35 -7.11
CA ILE A 37 0.75 7.88 -7.19
C ILE A 37 1.04 7.34 -5.81
N ILE A 38 0.54 6.13 -5.55
CA ILE A 38 0.76 5.45 -4.28
C ILE A 38 1.72 4.30 -4.52
N ARG A 39 2.79 4.27 -3.75
CA ARG A 39 3.77 3.19 -3.79
C ARG A 39 3.70 2.39 -2.50
N GLY A 40 4.09 1.12 -2.59
CA GLY A 40 4.14 0.26 -1.41
C GLY A 40 5.48 -0.43 -1.30
N GLU A 41 5.96 -0.55 -0.08
CA GLU A 41 7.17 -1.30 0.25
C GLU A 41 6.84 -2.38 1.26
N PHE A 42 7.40 -3.57 1.07
CA PHE A 42 7.26 -4.66 2.03
C PHE A 42 8.24 -4.48 3.19
N ILE A 43 7.78 -4.80 4.38
CA ILE A 43 8.62 -4.83 5.58
C ILE A 43 8.50 -6.16 6.29
N LYS A 44 9.58 -6.61 6.91
CA LYS A 44 9.59 -7.83 7.72
C LYS A 44 9.26 -7.55 9.18
N ASN A 45 9.59 -6.36 9.66
CA ASN A 45 9.32 -5.95 11.04
C ASN A 45 8.75 -4.55 11.08
N VAL A 46 7.84 -4.33 12.01
CA VAL A 46 7.26 -3.01 12.25
C VAL A 46 8.35 -1.99 12.64
N SER A 47 9.44 -2.45 13.26
CA SER A 47 10.55 -1.60 13.65
C SER A 47 11.28 -0.96 12.45
N GLU A 48 11.07 -1.47 11.24
CA GLU A 48 11.66 -0.89 10.03
C GLU A 48 10.98 0.42 9.62
N VAL A 49 9.81 0.72 10.17
CA VAL A 49 9.10 1.95 9.84
C VAL A 49 9.72 3.12 10.58
N GLU A 50 10.29 4.04 9.83
CA GLU A 50 10.77 5.31 10.40
C GLU A 50 9.58 6.23 10.62
N LYS A 51 9.56 6.94 11.74
CA LYS A 51 8.50 7.88 12.10
C LYS A 51 7.10 7.28 12.02
N PRO A 52 6.82 6.22 12.79
CA PRO A 52 5.53 5.54 12.73
C PRO A 52 4.33 6.43 13.05
N ASP A 53 4.55 7.53 13.77
CA ASP A 53 3.49 8.49 14.10
C ASP A 53 2.94 9.23 12.87
N ASN A 54 3.67 9.19 11.75
CA ASN A 54 3.22 9.79 10.50
C ASN A 54 2.26 8.90 9.72
N TYR A 55 1.99 7.70 10.22
CA TYR A 55 1.17 6.70 9.54
C TYR A 55 -0.03 6.31 10.37
N LEU A 56 -1.12 6.03 9.66
CA LEU A 56 -2.26 5.33 10.22
C LEU A 56 -2.03 3.84 10.03
N LEU A 57 -2.12 3.06 11.10
CA LEU A 57 -1.95 1.62 11.03
C LEU A 57 -3.29 0.93 10.85
N GLN A 58 -3.41 0.15 9.80
CA GLN A 58 -4.55 -0.72 9.56
C GLN A 58 -4.07 -2.15 9.39
N GLU A 59 -4.92 -3.11 9.71
CA GLU A 59 -4.59 -4.52 9.55
C GLU A 59 -5.58 -5.17 8.58
N ALA A 60 -5.06 -5.95 7.64
CA ALA A 60 -5.85 -6.67 6.66
C ALA A 60 -5.22 -8.04 6.42
N ASP A 61 -5.98 -9.11 6.59
CA ASP A 61 -5.53 -10.49 6.37
C ASP A 61 -4.24 -10.83 7.13
N GLY A 62 -4.09 -10.30 8.34
CA GLY A 62 -2.90 -10.51 9.17
C GLY A 62 -1.71 -9.64 8.78
N ILE A 63 -1.85 -8.78 7.79
CA ILE A 63 -0.80 -7.88 7.32
C ILE A 63 -1.03 -6.48 7.89
N LYS A 64 0.03 -5.87 8.40
CA LYS A 64 -0.01 -4.49 8.89
C LYS A 64 0.26 -3.54 7.73
N VAL A 65 -0.67 -2.62 7.52
CA VAL A 65 -0.57 -1.64 6.43
C VAL A 65 -0.42 -0.25 7.05
N PHE A 66 0.69 0.40 6.73
CA PHE A 66 1.01 1.74 7.21
C PHE A 66 0.63 2.74 6.13
N ILE A 67 -0.33 3.60 6.43
CA ILE A 67 -0.91 4.55 5.49
C ILE A 67 -0.52 5.95 5.91
N PRO A 68 0.15 6.75 5.06
CA PRO A 68 0.51 8.12 5.41
C PRO A 68 -0.73 8.92 5.82
N LYS A 69 -0.64 9.62 6.93
CA LYS A 69 -1.77 10.44 7.43
C LYS A 69 -2.16 11.54 6.45
N ASN A 70 -1.21 12.03 5.67
CA ASN A 70 -1.46 13.08 4.68
C ASN A 70 -2.04 12.57 3.36
N MET A 71 -2.28 11.28 3.23
CA MET A 71 -2.83 10.69 2.01
C MET A 71 -4.36 10.87 1.90
N GLY A 72 -5.00 11.29 2.97
CA GLY A 72 -6.45 11.49 2.98
C GLY A 72 -7.27 10.21 3.07
N TYR A 73 -6.66 9.11 3.50
CA TYR A 73 -7.39 7.87 3.72
C TYR A 73 -8.27 7.97 4.97
N ASN A 74 -9.50 7.54 4.82
CA ASN A 74 -10.46 7.43 5.92
C ASN A 74 -11.12 6.06 5.85
N PRO A 75 -10.94 5.18 6.85
CA PRO A 75 -11.49 3.82 6.81
C PRO A 75 -13.02 3.76 6.75
N ILE A 76 -13.71 4.85 7.08
CA ILE A 76 -15.17 4.89 7.05
C ILE A 76 -15.71 5.00 5.63
N ASN A 77 -15.08 5.80 4.77
CA ASN A 77 -15.61 6.12 3.44
C ASN A 77 -14.64 5.87 2.29
N LYS A 78 -13.49 5.28 2.57
CA LYS A 78 -12.52 4.97 1.51
C LYS A 78 -12.02 3.54 1.65
N LYS A 79 -11.61 2.97 0.53
CA LYS A 79 -10.95 1.67 0.51
C LYS A 79 -9.66 1.74 -0.28
N ILE A 80 -8.73 0.89 0.09
CA ILE A 80 -7.46 0.72 -0.63
C ILE A 80 -7.41 -0.69 -1.16
N ILE A 81 -7.09 -0.82 -2.44
CA ILE A 81 -6.92 -2.12 -3.09
C ILE A 81 -5.45 -2.28 -3.45
N ILE A 82 -4.84 -3.34 -2.96
CA ILE A 82 -3.45 -3.67 -3.20
C ILE A 82 -3.39 -4.94 -4.03
N THR A 83 -2.88 -4.82 -5.25
CA THR A 83 -2.76 -5.95 -6.17
C THR A 83 -1.34 -6.04 -6.71
N SER A 84 -1.04 -7.14 -7.40
CA SER A 84 0.21 -7.25 -8.13
C SER A 84 -0.04 -6.85 -9.58
N ASN A 85 0.77 -5.93 -10.08
CA ASN A 85 0.71 -5.51 -11.46
C ASN A 85 1.56 -6.42 -12.35
N LEU A 86 2.74 -6.83 -11.84
CA LEU A 86 3.66 -7.64 -12.60
C LEU A 86 4.52 -8.47 -11.65
N MET A 87 4.76 -9.74 -12.01
CA MET A 87 5.75 -10.59 -11.31
C MET A 87 6.90 -10.87 -12.27
N PHE A 88 8.13 -10.56 -11.84
CA PHE A 88 9.30 -10.70 -12.66
C PHE A 88 10.51 -11.04 -11.80
N PHE A 89 11.19 -12.15 -12.09
CA PHE A 89 12.40 -12.61 -11.37
C PHE A 89 12.27 -12.57 -9.84
N ASN A 90 11.24 -13.19 -9.29
CA ASN A 90 10.98 -13.20 -7.83
C ASN A 90 10.72 -11.81 -7.24
N MET A 91 10.44 -10.83 -8.08
CA MET A 91 10.00 -9.51 -7.65
C MET A 91 8.55 -9.31 -8.03
N ILE A 92 7.88 -8.47 -7.26
CA ILE A 92 6.49 -8.14 -7.50
C ILE A 92 6.36 -6.62 -7.53
N ILE A 93 5.65 -6.11 -8.50
CA ILE A 93 5.33 -4.69 -8.56
C ILE A 93 3.90 -4.52 -8.07
N LEU A 94 3.74 -3.73 -7.02
CA LEU A 94 2.45 -3.47 -6.44
C LEU A 94 1.69 -2.41 -7.23
N SER A 95 0.40 -2.65 -7.40
CA SER A 95 -0.54 -1.66 -7.88
C SER A 95 -1.47 -1.31 -6.72
N ILE A 96 -1.46 -0.05 -6.32
CA ILE A 96 -2.21 0.40 -5.15
C ILE A 96 -3.16 1.50 -5.59
N GLU A 97 -4.45 1.30 -5.32
CA GLU A 97 -5.48 2.25 -5.69
C GLU A 97 -6.35 2.54 -4.48
N MET A 98 -6.74 3.80 -4.36
CA MET A 98 -7.64 4.26 -3.30
C MET A 98 -8.93 4.77 -3.94
N PHE A 99 -10.06 4.28 -3.43
CA PHE A 99 -11.39 4.62 -3.93
C PHE A 99 -12.27 5.13 -2.82
N GLU A 100 -13.27 5.92 -3.19
CA GLU A 100 -14.35 6.24 -2.28
C GLU A 100 -15.37 5.10 -2.25
N GLU A 101 -15.82 4.73 -1.06
CA GLU A 101 -16.90 3.77 -0.89
C GLU A 101 -18.21 4.52 -0.70
N TYR A 102 -19.16 4.21 -1.55
CA TYR A 102 -20.52 4.71 -1.43
C TYR A 102 -21.43 3.59 -0.93
N ASN A 103 -22.06 3.83 0.18
CA ASN A 103 -23.05 2.90 0.73
C ASN A 103 -24.45 3.22 0.24
#